data_640d269231ef4654103af2433cb8736c
#
_entry.id   640d269231ef4654103af2433cb8736c
#
_cell.length_a   1.000
_cell.length_b   1.000
_cell.length_c   1.000
_cell.angle_alpha   90.00
_cell.angle_beta   90.00
_cell.angle_gamma   90.00
#
_symmetry.space_group_name_H-M   'P 1'
#
loop_
_entity.id
_entity.type
_entity.pdbx_description
1 polymer ?
#
loop_
_entity_poly.entity_id
_entity_poly.type
_entity_poly.pdbx_seq_one_letter_code
_entity_poly.pdbx_strand_id
1 'polypeptide(L)'
;KLSSISTSLGEIETDLIIFATGINTNLLINKKVLKEPTPGIIIKTKPYMKVINKIIVGPGIHIHQQNDGRLVIGEQDGAPENHKIRLEGYPSKFPSSIIAKQHINKILYKAKSFIKNIDDVEVESVEIGWRPLPLDGLPIIGFIDSKKDTYVASMHSGISLGPIVGKIVAHEITE
;
A
#
# COMPACT_ATOMS: atom_id res chain seq x y z
N LYS A 1 -31.27 -9.27 10.93
CA LYS A 1 -30.93 -10.55 10.30
C LYS A 1 -29.47 -10.77 10.55
N LEU A 2 -29.15 -11.79 11.35
CA LEU A 2 -27.76 -12.16 11.64
C LEU A 2 -27.05 -12.54 10.33
N SER A 3 -25.92 -11.93 10.10
CA SER A 3 -24.94 -12.35 9.09
C SER A 3 -23.91 -13.25 9.74
N SER A 4 -23.28 -14.14 9.00
CA SER A 4 -22.14 -14.92 9.50
C SER A 4 -20.94 -14.77 8.61
N ILE A 5 -19.75 -14.83 9.20
CA ILE A 5 -18.48 -14.83 8.48
C ILE A 5 -17.70 -16.10 8.86
N SER A 6 -17.29 -16.84 7.84
CA SER A 6 -16.44 -18.01 8.02
C SER A 6 -14.96 -17.58 8.10
N THR A 7 -14.28 -18.03 9.12
CA THR A 7 -12.86 -17.74 9.37
C THR A 7 -12.07 -19.03 9.59
N SER A 8 -10.75 -18.94 9.64
CA SER A 8 -9.88 -20.07 10.00
C SER A 8 -10.10 -20.58 11.43
N LEU A 9 -10.81 -19.80 12.27
CA LEU A 9 -11.13 -20.14 13.66
C LEU A 9 -12.60 -20.58 13.83
N GLY A 10 -13.36 -20.69 12.74
CA GLY A 10 -14.77 -21.05 12.75
C GLY A 10 -15.68 -19.94 12.24
N GLU A 11 -16.99 -20.14 12.37
CA GLU A 11 -18.00 -19.16 12.01
C GLU A 11 -18.22 -18.14 13.14
N ILE A 12 -18.38 -16.89 12.76
CA ILE A 12 -18.71 -15.78 13.67
C ILE A 12 -20.02 -15.18 13.21
N GLU A 13 -21.03 -15.19 14.08
CA GLU A 13 -22.30 -14.49 13.86
C GLU A 13 -22.16 -13.02 14.23
N THR A 14 -22.66 -12.13 13.37
CA THR A 14 -22.61 -10.69 13.57
C THR A 14 -23.75 -9.98 12.84
N ASP A 15 -24.11 -8.81 13.30
CA ASP A 15 -25.11 -7.96 12.63
C ASP A 15 -24.48 -7.09 11.54
N LEU A 16 -23.15 -6.87 11.60
CA LEU A 16 -22.42 -6.01 10.67
C LEU A 16 -21.01 -6.54 10.44
N ILE A 17 -20.59 -6.53 9.18
CA ILE A 17 -19.23 -6.87 8.76
C ILE A 17 -18.57 -5.62 8.13
N ILE A 18 -17.38 -5.25 8.61
CA ILE A 18 -16.59 -4.16 8.05
C ILE A 18 -15.42 -4.73 7.26
N PHE A 19 -15.39 -4.51 5.96
CA PHE A 19 -14.29 -4.91 5.09
C PHE A 19 -13.27 -3.77 4.93
N ALA A 20 -12.21 -3.80 5.74
CA ALA A 20 -11.04 -2.93 5.64
C ALA A 20 -9.82 -3.70 5.10
N THR A 21 -10.01 -4.47 4.02
CA THR A 21 -9.16 -5.59 3.60
C THR A 21 -8.21 -5.24 2.44
N GLY A 22 -8.12 -3.94 2.10
CA GLY A 22 -7.20 -3.45 1.08
C GLY A 22 -7.43 -4.12 -0.28
N ILE A 23 -6.39 -4.69 -0.89
CA ILE A 23 -6.46 -5.30 -2.22
C ILE A 23 -7.40 -6.51 -2.30
N ASN A 24 -7.70 -7.16 -1.19
CA ASN A 24 -8.59 -8.32 -1.14
C ASN A 24 -10.08 -7.95 -1.07
N THR A 25 -10.42 -6.66 -1.03
CA THR A 25 -11.80 -6.20 -0.89
C THR A 25 -12.72 -6.78 -1.97
N ASN A 26 -12.33 -6.72 -3.26
CA ASN A 26 -13.14 -7.26 -4.36
C ASN A 26 -13.49 -8.74 -4.17
N LEU A 27 -12.52 -9.53 -3.71
CA LEU A 27 -12.68 -10.97 -3.51
C LEU A 27 -13.68 -11.26 -2.38
N LEU A 28 -13.53 -10.55 -1.26
CA LEU A 28 -14.29 -10.84 -0.05
C LEU A 28 -15.75 -10.35 -0.12
N ILE A 29 -15.99 -9.23 -0.81
CA ILE A 29 -17.38 -8.72 -0.99
C ILE A 29 -18.04 -9.25 -2.26
N ASN A 30 -17.35 -10.07 -3.05
CA ASN A 30 -17.81 -10.59 -4.35
C ASN A 30 -18.35 -9.48 -5.28
N LYS A 31 -17.69 -8.33 -5.28
CA LYS A 31 -18.06 -7.16 -6.09
C LYS A 31 -16.82 -6.41 -6.55
N LYS A 32 -16.77 -6.01 -7.82
CA LYS A 32 -15.67 -5.22 -8.35
C LYS A 32 -15.83 -3.74 -7.99
N VAL A 33 -15.12 -3.30 -6.97
CA VAL A 33 -15.06 -1.89 -6.53
C VAL A 33 -13.64 -1.31 -6.64
N LEU A 34 -12.64 -2.17 -6.78
CA LEU A 34 -11.24 -1.78 -6.98
C LEU A 34 -10.77 -2.15 -8.39
N LYS A 35 -9.87 -1.36 -8.94
CA LYS A 35 -9.04 -1.68 -10.10
C LYS A 35 -8.06 -2.80 -9.74
N GLU A 36 -7.40 -3.37 -10.75
CA GLU A 36 -6.26 -4.25 -10.52
C GLU A 36 -5.20 -3.52 -9.69
N PRO A 37 -4.69 -4.15 -8.61
CA PRO A 37 -3.67 -3.55 -7.77
C PRO A 37 -2.41 -3.22 -8.56
N THR A 38 -1.79 -2.10 -8.24
CA THR A 38 -0.49 -1.74 -8.80
C THR A 38 0.60 -1.85 -7.73
N PRO A 39 1.78 -2.39 -8.06
CA PRO A 39 2.88 -2.47 -7.12
C PRO A 39 3.45 -1.08 -6.82
N GLY A 40 3.78 -0.86 -5.56
CA GLY A 40 4.65 0.22 -5.10
C GLY A 40 5.95 -0.39 -4.60
N ILE A 41 7.09 0.09 -5.06
CA ILE A 41 8.40 -0.44 -4.71
C ILE A 41 9.09 0.54 -3.79
N ILE A 42 9.58 0.03 -2.67
CA ILE A 42 10.31 0.79 -1.66
C ILE A 42 11.64 0.09 -1.40
N ILE A 43 12.72 0.86 -1.38
CA ILE A 43 14.01 0.42 -0.85
C ILE A 43 14.25 1.04 0.52
N LYS A 44 14.89 0.28 1.38
CA LYS A 44 15.38 0.73 2.68
C LYS A 44 16.88 0.50 2.74
N THR A 45 17.61 1.52 3.16
CA THR A 45 19.07 1.43 3.25
C THR A 45 19.52 0.99 4.63
N LYS A 46 20.78 0.56 4.75
CA LYS A 46 21.45 0.55 6.05
C LYS A 46 21.50 1.98 6.63
N PRO A 47 21.72 2.13 7.94
CA PRO A 47 21.93 3.44 8.54
C PRO A 47 23.01 4.23 7.81
N TYR A 48 22.71 5.47 7.52
CA TYR A 48 23.61 6.38 6.80
C TYR A 48 23.69 7.73 7.54
N MET A 49 24.73 8.49 7.27
CA MET A 49 24.84 9.84 7.84
C MET A 49 23.62 10.69 7.52
N LYS A 50 23.31 11.68 8.35
CA LYS A 50 22.18 12.58 8.11
C LYS A 50 22.42 13.41 6.85
N VAL A 51 21.62 13.16 5.81
CA VAL A 51 21.68 13.85 4.51
C VAL A 51 20.45 14.67 4.20
N ILE A 52 19.32 14.33 4.81
CA ILE A 52 18.05 15.07 4.69
C ILE A 52 17.35 15.19 6.04
N ASN A 53 16.61 16.28 6.22
CA ASN A 53 15.81 16.55 7.43
C ASN A 53 14.32 16.79 7.11
N LYS A 54 13.93 16.60 5.87
CA LYS A 54 12.56 16.76 5.37
C LYS A 54 12.22 15.59 4.46
N ILE A 55 10.95 15.36 4.26
CA ILE A 55 10.48 14.45 3.22
C ILE A 55 10.64 15.13 1.87
N ILE A 56 11.26 14.44 0.93
CA ILE A 56 11.36 14.87 -0.47
C ILE A 56 10.32 14.13 -1.27
N VAL A 57 9.48 14.87 -1.99
CA VAL A 57 8.55 14.32 -2.98
C VAL A 57 8.87 15.00 -4.31
N GLY A 58 9.30 14.21 -5.27
CA GLY A 58 9.69 14.68 -6.59
C GLY A 58 9.07 13.82 -7.69
N PRO A 59 9.28 14.16 -8.96
CA PRO A 59 8.78 13.37 -10.08
C PRO A 59 9.20 11.91 -9.97
N GLY A 60 8.21 11.04 -9.74
CA GLY A 60 8.37 9.58 -9.67
C GLY A 60 9.17 9.04 -8.50
N ILE A 61 9.40 9.82 -7.44
CA ILE A 61 10.14 9.38 -6.26
C ILE A 61 9.66 10.09 -4.98
N HIS A 62 9.72 9.39 -3.86
CA HIS A 62 9.65 10.00 -2.55
C HIS A 62 10.78 9.47 -1.67
N ILE A 63 11.33 10.33 -0.82
CA ILE A 63 12.48 9.99 0.01
C ILE A 63 12.29 10.58 1.39
N HIS A 64 12.54 9.79 2.42
CA HIS A 64 12.70 10.31 3.78
C HIS A 64 13.82 9.56 4.50
N GLN A 65 14.38 10.18 5.51
CA GLN A 65 15.38 9.57 6.37
C GLN A 65 14.81 9.37 7.77
N GLN A 66 14.85 8.13 8.25
CA GLN A 66 14.41 7.76 9.59
C GLN A 66 15.37 8.28 10.65
N ASN A 67 14.94 8.28 11.91
CA ASN A 67 15.77 8.74 13.03
C ASN A 67 17.01 7.86 13.26
N ASP A 68 16.95 6.59 12.86
CA ASP A 68 18.06 5.65 12.92
C ASP A 68 19.06 5.79 11.76
N GLY A 69 18.86 6.79 10.91
CA GLY A 69 19.73 7.09 9.76
C GLY A 69 19.34 6.40 8.45
N ARG A 70 18.44 5.42 8.46
CA ARG A 70 18.02 4.72 7.24
C ARG A 70 17.26 5.64 6.28
N LEU A 71 17.63 5.59 5.01
CA LEU A 71 16.83 6.19 3.95
C LEU A 71 15.75 5.21 3.50
N VAL A 72 14.53 5.70 3.40
CA VAL A 72 13.41 5.00 2.77
C VAL A 72 13.06 5.73 1.50
N ILE A 73 13.19 5.04 0.38
CA ILE A 73 13.07 5.61 -0.96
C ILE A 73 12.05 4.79 -1.73
N GLY A 74 10.98 5.44 -2.18
CA GLY A 74 9.90 4.78 -2.90
C GLY A 74 9.72 5.32 -4.30
N GLU A 75 9.37 4.43 -5.23
CA GLU A 75 8.99 4.78 -6.58
C GLU A 75 7.53 5.25 -6.61
N GLN A 76 7.27 6.42 -7.21
CA GLN A 76 5.92 6.97 -7.41
C GLN A 76 5.38 6.73 -8.81
N ASP A 77 6.25 6.56 -9.80
CA ASP A 77 5.81 6.16 -11.12
C ASP A 77 5.19 4.77 -11.00
N GLY A 78 3.98 4.61 -11.49
CA GLY A 78 3.34 3.29 -11.53
C GLY A 78 4.29 2.26 -12.13
N ALA A 79 4.19 1.01 -11.69
CA ALA A 79 4.98 -0.04 -12.32
C ALA A 79 4.70 -0.06 -13.82
N PRO A 80 5.72 -0.14 -14.68
CA PRO A 80 5.52 -0.34 -16.10
C PRO A 80 4.58 -1.52 -16.36
N GLU A 81 3.74 -1.46 -17.40
CA GLU A 81 2.73 -2.50 -17.67
C GLU A 81 3.32 -3.91 -17.73
N ASN A 82 4.55 -4.06 -18.18
CA ASN A 82 5.26 -5.33 -18.22
C ASN A 82 5.66 -5.87 -16.81
N HIS A 83 5.59 -5.07 -15.76
CA HIS A 83 5.83 -5.54 -14.39
C HIS A 83 4.66 -6.30 -13.81
N LYS A 84 3.43 -6.00 -14.22
CA LYS A 84 2.24 -6.77 -13.79
C LYS A 84 2.37 -8.23 -14.17
N ILE A 85 2.87 -8.53 -15.38
CA ILE A 85 3.05 -9.89 -15.91
C ILE A 85 4.11 -10.67 -15.11
N ARG A 86 5.11 -10.00 -14.53
CA ARG A 86 6.22 -10.61 -13.80
C ARG A 86 5.96 -10.82 -12.32
N LEU A 87 4.89 -10.25 -11.80
CA LEU A 87 4.55 -10.26 -10.38
C LEU A 87 3.15 -10.85 -10.17
N GLU A 88 2.87 -11.99 -10.79
CA GLU A 88 1.62 -12.72 -10.61
C GLU A 88 1.40 -13.11 -9.13
N GLY A 89 0.15 -13.06 -8.68
CA GLY A 89 -0.23 -13.45 -7.32
C GLY A 89 0.12 -12.44 -6.24
N TYR A 90 0.44 -11.21 -6.61
CA TYR A 90 0.72 -10.10 -5.67
C TYR A 90 1.79 -10.41 -4.61
N PRO A 91 2.99 -10.87 -5.00
CA PRO A 91 4.02 -11.23 -4.04
C PRO A 91 4.53 -10.00 -3.27
N SER A 92 4.89 -10.19 -2.01
CA SER A 92 5.55 -9.17 -1.19
C SER A 92 7.06 -9.04 -1.47
N LYS A 93 7.63 -10.01 -2.18
CA LYS A 93 9.06 -10.07 -2.54
C LYS A 93 9.23 -10.29 -4.03
N PHE A 94 10.33 -9.82 -4.57
CA PHE A 94 10.67 -10.06 -5.96
C PHE A 94 10.95 -11.55 -6.25
N PRO A 95 10.48 -12.07 -7.39
CA PRO A 95 10.68 -13.47 -7.76
C PRO A 95 12.15 -13.82 -8.07
N SER A 96 12.97 -12.80 -8.34
CA SER A 96 14.41 -12.99 -8.54
C SER A 96 15.23 -11.80 -8.04
N SER A 97 16.47 -12.07 -7.62
CA SER A 97 17.43 -11.05 -7.21
C SER A 97 17.84 -10.12 -8.37
N ILE A 98 17.79 -10.60 -9.60
CA ILE A 98 18.11 -9.81 -10.80
C ILE A 98 17.07 -8.69 -10.99
N ILE A 99 15.79 -9.03 -10.91
CA ILE A 99 14.69 -8.05 -11.02
C ILE A 99 14.76 -7.06 -9.85
N ALA A 100 14.95 -7.55 -8.64
CA ALA A 100 15.10 -6.70 -7.45
C ALA A 100 16.24 -5.68 -7.65
N LYS A 101 17.41 -6.13 -8.13
CA LYS A 101 18.58 -5.28 -8.37
C LYS A 101 18.34 -4.21 -9.44
N GLN A 102 17.57 -4.52 -10.49
CA GLN A 102 17.18 -3.53 -11.50
C GLN A 102 16.36 -2.39 -10.90
N HIS A 103 15.39 -2.70 -10.04
CA HIS A 103 14.59 -1.70 -9.34
C HIS A 103 15.42 -0.88 -8.34
N ILE A 104 16.26 -1.54 -7.56
CA ILE A 104 17.17 -0.88 -6.62
C ILE A 104 18.03 0.15 -7.36
N ASN A 105 18.69 -0.26 -8.45
CA ASN A 105 19.55 0.61 -9.24
C ASN A 105 18.79 1.80 -9.83
N LYS A 106 17.58 1.57 -10.36
CA LYS A 106 16.73 2.64 -10.89
C LYS A 106 16.36 3.66 -9.81
N ILE A 107 15.94 3.19 -8.64
CA ILE A 107 15.53 4.04 -7.52
C ILE A 107 16.71 4.83 -6.99
N LEU A 108 17.87 4.20 -6.78
CA LEU A 108 19.09 4.88 -6.33
C LEU A 108 19.56 5.91 -7.35
N TYR A 109 19.59 5.57 -8.63
CA TYR A 109 19.95 6.52 -9.68
C TYR A 109 19.06 7.77 -9.65
N LYS A 110 17.74 7.59 -9.48
CA LYS A 110 16.79 8.69 -9.37
C LYS A 110 17.00 9.50 -8.08
N ALA A 111 17.29 8.84 -6.96
CA ALA A 111 17.52 9.50 -5.68
C ALA A 111 18.75 10.43 -5.71
N LYS A 112 19.79 10.08 -6.45
CA LYS A 112 21.01 10.91 -6.63
C LYS A 112 20.72 12.28 -7.26
N SER A 113 19.62 12.42 -8.00
CA SER A 113 19.20 13.72 -8.54
C SER A 113 18.64 14.66 -7.48
N PHE A 114 18.25 14.13 -6.31
CA PHE A 114 17.64 14.89 -5.22
C PHE A 114 18.52 15.01 -3.98
N ILE A 115 19.44 14.07 -3.79
CA ILE A 115 20.34 14.03 -2.63
C ILE A 115 21.78 13.89 -3.11
N LYS A 116 22.62 14.81 -2.68
CA LYS A 116 24.06 14.73 -2.93
C LYS A 116 24.71 13.73 -1.96
N ASN A 117 25.83 13.15 -2.38
CA ASN A 117 26.68 12.30 -1.53
C ASN A 117 25.97 11.05 -0.97
N ILE A 118 25.23 10.34 -1.81
CA ILE A 118 24.63 9.03 -1.48
C ILE A 118 25.19 7.89 -2.34
N ASP A 119 26.41 8.07 -2.86
CA ASP A 119 27.03 7.08 -3.76
C ASP A 119 27.38 5.78 -3.04
N ASP A 120 27.75 5.86 -1.77
CA ASP A 120 28.17 4.74 -0.95
C ASP A 120 27.05 4.14 -0.10
N VAL A 121 25.79 4.52 -0.37
CA VAL A 121 24.66 4.00 0.39
C VAL A 121 24.41 2.55 0.07
N GLU A 122 24.33 1.71 1.10
CA GLU A 122 24.01 0.28 0.95
C GLU A 122 22.52 0.01 1.17
N VAL A 123 21.91 -0.73 0.25
CA VAL A 123 20.50 -1.15 0.38
C VAL A 123 20.41 -2.37 1.28
N GLU A 124 19.57 -2.29 2.32
CA GLU A 124 19.29 -3.37 3.26
C GLU A 124 18.13 -4.24 2.75
N SER A 125 17.05 -3.61 2.26
CA SER A 125 15.89 -4.33 1.74
C SER A 125 15.24 -3.62 0.56
N VAL A 126 14.52 -4.41 -0.24
CA VAL A 126 13.59 -3.92 -1.26
C VAL A 126 12.26 -4.66 -1.07
N GLU A 127 11.19 -3.89 -1.00
CA GLU A 127 9.85 -4.39 -0.68
C GLU A 127 8.84 -3.97 -1.74
N ILE A 128 7.84 -4.81 -1.94
CA ILE A 128 6.72 -4.56 -2.84
C ILE A 128 5.46 -4.43 -1.98
N GLY A 129 4.79 -3.27 -2.10
CA GLY A 129 3.48 -3.07 -1.56
C GLY A 129 2.44 -2.98 -2.67
N TRP A 130 1.27 -3.58 -2.49
CA TRP A 130 0.19 -3.53 -3.47
C TRP A 130 -0.84 -2.49 -3.06
N ARG A 131 -1.19 -1.63 -4.01
CA ARG A 131 -2.08 -0.49 -3.75
C ARG A 131 -3.53 -0.86 -4.08
N PRO A 132 -4.46 -0.79 -3.12
CA PRO A 132 -5.88 -0.87 -3.41
C PRO A 132 -6.32 0.44 -4.07
N LEU A 133 -6.74 0.36 -5.32
CA LEU A 133 -7.13 1.52 -6.12
C LEU A 133 -8.62 1.45 -6.41
N PRO A 134 -9.46 2.27 -5.76
CA PRO A 134 -10.88 2.37 -6.11
C PRO A 134 -11.10 2.71 -7.59
N LEU A 135 -12.22 2.25 -8.15
CA LEU A 135 -12.53 2.41 -9.58
C LEU A 135 -12.57 3.87 -10.01
N ASP A 136 -13.12 4.74 -9.17
CA ASP A 136 -13.24 6.18 -9.39
C ASP A 136 -12.05 6.98 -8.84
N GLY A 137 -11.13 6.33 -8.10
CA GLY A 137 -9.98 6.96 -7.46
C GLY A 137 -10.28 7.57 -6.08
N LEU A 138 -11.52 7.54 -5.62
CA LEU A 138 -11.93 8.09 -4.32
C LEU A 138 -11.98 6.99 -3.24
N PRO A 139 -11.80 7.33 -1.95
CA PRO A 139 -12.02 6.39 -0.86
C PRO A 139 -13.44 5.80 -0.89
N ILE A 140 -13.54 4.50 -0.71
CA ILE A 140 -14.81 3.79 -0.53
C ILE A 140 -15.04 3.70 0.98
N ILE A 141 -16.02 4.43 1.49
CA ILE A 141 -16.39 4.45 2.90
C ILE A 141 -17.91 4.44 2.95
N GLY A 142 -18.51 3.34 3.38
CA GLY A 142 -19.97 3.26 3.45
C GLY A 142 -20.53 1.86 3.34
N PHE A 143 -21.83 1.74 3.54
CA PHE A 143 -22.60 0.51 3.31
C PHE A 143 -22.70 0.21 1.82
N ILE A 144 -22.54 -1.05 1.43
CA ILE A 144 -22.59 -1.46 0.01
C ILE A 144 -23.96 -1.95 -0.43
N ASP A 145 -24.89 -2.10 0.50
CA ASP A 145 -26.26 -2.55 0.26
C ASP A 145 -27.30 -1.84 1.14
N SER A 146 -28.56 -2.03 0.80
CA SER A 146 -29.69 -1.46 1.54
C SER A 146 -29.97 -2.14 2.88
N LYS A 147 -29.40 -3.31 3.13
CA LYS A 147 -29.60 -4.06 4.39
C LYS A 147 -28.74 -3.51 5.52
N LYS A 148 -27.71 -2.74 5.17
CA LYS A 148 -26.73 -2.17 6.11
C LYS A 148 -26.03 -3.22 6.99
N ASP A 149 -25.82 -4.43 6.45
CA ASP A 149 -25.08 -5.50 7.14
C ASP A 149 -23.63 -5.61 6.67
N THR A 150 -23.27 -4.89 5.60
CA THR A 150 -21.93 -4.90 5.01
C THR A 150 -21.43 -3.49 4.76
N TYR A 151 -20.34 -3.16 5.42
CA TYR A 151 -19.65 -1.87 5.30
C TYR A 151 -18.28 -2.04 4.67
N VAL A 152 -17.86 -1.14 3.78
CA VAL A 152 -16.55 -1.15 3.15
C VAL A 152 -15.77 0.11 3.52
N ALA A 153 -14.51 -0.07 3.93
CA ALA A 153 -13.53 0.99 4.12
C ALA A 153 -12.25 0.64 3.35
N SER A 154 -12.17 1.05 2.08
CA SER A 154 -11.04 0.73 1.21
C SER A 154 -10.60 1.95 0.40
N MET A 155 -9.28 2.20 0.38
CA MET A 155 -8.71 3.37 -0.28
C MET A 155 -7.21 3.22 -0.52
N HIS A 156 -6.68 3.98 -1.47
CA HIS A 156 -5.23 4.03 -1.74
C HIS A 156 -4.40 4.46 -0.51
N SER A 157 -4.87 5.48 0.20
CA SER A 157 -4.13 6.11 1.31
C SER A 157 -4.56 5.62 2.69
N GLY A 158 -4.88 4.32 2.83
CA GLY A 158 -5.44 3.73 4.05
C GLY A 158 -4.60 3.95 5.32
N ILE A 159 -3.27 3.97 5.21
CA ILE A 159 -2.41 4.24 6.37
C ILE A 159 -2.53 5.71 6.81
N SER A 160 -2.43 6.65 5.89
CA SER A 160 -2.49 8.09 6.22
C SER A 160 -3.88 8.54 6.67
N LEU A 161 -4.92 8.00 6.06
CA LEU A 161 -6.32 8.36 6.35
C LEU A 161 -6.97 7.44 7.40
N GLY A 162 -6.32 6.35 7.80
CA GLY A 162 -6.86 5.36 8.73
C GLY A 162 -7.49 5.94 9.99
N PRO A 163 -6.84 6.87 10.71
CA PRO A 163 -7.41 7.43 11.93
C PRO A 163 -8.72 8.19 11.71
N ILE A 164 -8.80 9.02 10.67
CA ILE A 164 -10.02 9.78 10.39
C ILE A 164 -11.12 8.87 9.82
N VAL A 165 -10.75 7.93 8.94
CA VAL A 165 -11.71 6.96 8.39
C VAL A 165 -12.27 6.06 9.48
N GLY A 166 -11.43 5.57 10.39
CA GLY A 166 -11.90 4.80 11.55
C GLY A 166 -12.92 5.56 12.40
N LYS A 167 -12.70 6.87 12.59
CA LYS A 167 -13.66 7.72 13.31
C LYS A 167 -14.98 7.88 12.54
N ILE A 168 -14.93 8.09 11.23
CA ILE A 168 -16.12 8.18 10.38
C ILE A 168 -16.91 6.88 10.41
N VAL A 169 -16.24 5.74 10.20
CA VAL A 169 -16.87 4.42 10.24
C VAL A 169 -17.53 4.18 11.58
N ALA A 170 -16.84 4.44 12.70
CA ALA A 170 -17.40 4.27 14.03
C ALA A 170 -18.67 5.11 14.23
N HIS A 171 -18.67 6.36 13.78
CA HIS A 171 -19.82 7.26 13.88
C HIS A 171 -21.01 6.75 13.04
N GLU A 172 -20.79 6.39 11.79
CA GLU A 172 -21.87 5.92 10.88
C GLU A 172 -22.51 4.59 11.29
N ILE A 173 -21.78 3.74 12.00
CA ILE A 173 -22.33 2.43 12.43
C ILE A 173 -22.96 2.46 13.82
N THR A 174 -22.74 3.51 14.61
CA THR A 174 -23.27 3.63 15.98
C THR A 174 -24.41 4.63 16.12
N GLU A 175 -24.70 5.43 15.11
CA GLU A 175 -25.81 6.36 14.99
C GLU A 175 -26.88 5.89 14.00
#